data_46c4b856ebc0d080ede4fb964804b670
#
_entry.id   46c4b856ebc0d080ede4fb964804b670
#
_cell.length_a   1.000
_cell.length_b   1.000
_cell.length_c   1.000
_cell.angle_alpha   90.00
_cell.angle_beta   90.00
_cell.angle_gamma   90.00
#
_symmetry.space_group_name_H-M   'P 1'
#
loop_
_entity.id
_entity.type
_entity.pdbx_description
1 polymer ?
#
loop_
_entity_poly.entity_id
_entity_poly.type
_entity_poly.pdbx_seq_one_letter_code
_entity_poly.pdbx_strand_id
1 'polypeptide(L)'
;MDWGLKNRLAKIISPADNRALMLAVDHGYFLGPTEKLEDLKKTIAPLAKHCDSLMITRGALRTSVNPDYPVPVVLRVSGGTSIIGEDLSQEDITVSIKDAIRLNVSAVAMSVFVGSKYEYQTIVNLGKLVNEAEEYGIPVLAVTAVGKEIGTKDARYLSLACRTAAEQGAHIVKTYFCENFEKVVKSCPVPIIIAGGKKIPEKDALKLTYDALKAGAVGVDMGRNIWQSD
;
A
#
# COMPACT_ATOMS: atom_id res chain seq x y z
N MET A 1 20.82 -5.32 -3.42
CA MET A 1 19.85 -5.40 -2.30
C MET A 1 20.56 -6.04 -1.11
N ASP A 2 20.68 -5.32 -0.01
CA ASP A 2 21.36 -5.79 1.18
C ASP A 2 20.53 -6.83 1.97
N TRP A 3 21.14 -7.44 3.00
CA TRP A 3 20.48 -8.45 3.82
C TRP A 3 19.27 -7.88 4.57
N GLY A 4 19.39 -6.65 5.12
CA GLY A 4 18.33 -6.02 5.90
C GLY A 4 17.09 -5.75 5.06
N LEU A 5 17.27 -5.27 3.84
CA LEU A 5 16.18 -5.05 2.90
C LEU A 5 15.47 -6.36 2.52
N LYS A 6 16.25 -7.42 2.21
CA LYS A 6 15.71 -8.75 1.90
C LYS A 6 14.94 -9.34 3.08
N ASN A 7 15.47 -9.22 4.29
CA ASN A 7 14.81 -9.73 5.50
C ASN A 7 13.48 -9.02 5.77
N ARG A 8 13.42 -7.71 5.57
CA ARG A 8 12.17 -6.95 5.73
C ARG A 8 11.15 -7.29 4.65
N LEU A 9 11.57 -7.42 3.39
CA LEU A 9 10.68 -7.88 2.31
C LEU A 9 10.10 -9.26 2.59
N ALA A 10 10.91 -10.19 3.09
CA ALA A 10 10.48 -11.54 3.44
C ALA A 10 9.44 -11.60 4.57
N LYS A 11 9.31 -10.54 5.36
CA LYS A 11 8.24 -10.41 6.38
C LYS A 11 6.91 -9.95 5.79
N ILE A 12 6.92 -9.39 4.57
CA ILE A 12 5.74 -8.85 3.89
C ILE A 12 5.25 -9.81 2.81
N ILE A 13 6.19 -10.33 2.02
CA ILE A 13 5.93 -11.32 0.98
C ILE A 13 6.60 -12.61 1.44
N SER A 14 5.79 -13.63 1.74
CA SER A 14 6.27 -14.91 2.26
C SER A 14 7.22 -15.58 1.28
N PRO A 15 8.46 -15.93 1.67
CA PRO A 15 9.38 -16.63 0.79
C PRO A 15 8.95 -18.06 0.45
N ALA A 16 8.04 -18.65 1.25
CA ALA A 16 7.61 -20.04 1.08
C ALA A 16 6.70 -20.22 -0.15
N ASP A 17 5.87 -19.24 -0.43
CA ASP A 17 4.86 -19.32 -1.49
C ASP A 17 4.82 -18.09 -2.39
N ASN A 18 5.65 -17.08 -2.10
CA ASN A 18 5.67 -15.77 -2.78
C ASN A 18 4.30 -15.08 -2.72
N ARG A 19 3.64 -15.11 -1.55
CA ARG A 19 2.32 -14.51 -1.32
C ARG A 19 2.35 -13.46 -0.22
N ALA A 20 1.39 -12.54 -0.28
CA ALA A 20 1.17 -11.50 0.72
C ALA A 20 -0.31 -11.23 0.94
N LEU A 21 -0.74 -11.30 2.18
CA LEU A 21 -2.04 -10.80 2.64
C LEU A 21 -1.81 -9.60 3.56
N MET A 22 -1.97 -8.40 3.05
CA MET A 22 -1.81 -7.17 3.81
C MET A 22 -3.17 -6.60 4.18
N LEU A 23 -3.32 -6.20 5.45
CA LEU A 23 -4.51 -5.52 5.95
C LEU A 23 -4.30 -4.00 5.94
N ALA A 24 -5.05 -3.28 5.09
CA ALA A 24 -5.01 -1.82 5.01
C ALA A 24 -5.99 -1.18 6.00
N VAL A 25 -5.46 -0.46 6.98
CA VAL A 25 -6.22 0.32 7.97
C VAL A 25 -5.76 1.79 8.05
N ASP A 26 -5.05 2.24 7.03
CA ASP A 26 -4.54 3.60 6.92
C ASP A 26 -5.58 4.64 6.44
N HIS A 27 -6.79 4.21 6.07
CA HIS A 27 -7.80 5.05 5.42
C HIS A 27 -8.18 6.32 6.20
N GLY A 28 -8.05 6.31 7.52
CA GLY A 28 -8.40 7.45 8.38
C GLY A 28 -7.62 8.72 8.08
N TYR A 29 -6.43 8.66 7.44
CA TYR A 29 -5.64 9.84 7.18
C TYR A 29 -6.27 10.78 6.14
N PHE A 30 -7.17 10.27 5.28
CA PHE A 30 -7.87 11.06 4.28
C PHE A 30 -9.40 10.97 4.38
N LEU A 31 -9.96 9.87 4.90
CA LEU A 31 -11.39 9.69 5.07
C LEU A 31 -11.92 10.20 6.43
N GLY A 32 -11.02 10.35 7.43
CA GLY A 32 -11.44 10.54 8.82
C GLY A 32 -12.06 9.28 9.42
N PRO A 33 -12.93 9.42 10.42
CA PRO A 33 -13.67 8.29 10.98
C PRO A 33 -14.62 7.73 9.90
N THR A 34 -14.50 6.45 9.63
CA THR A 34 -15.34 5.74 8.67
C THR A 34 -15.83 4.45 9.28
N GLU A 35 -16.93 3.90 8.76
CA GLU A 35 -17.58 2.69 9.25
C GLU A 35 -16.57 1.59 9.60
N LYS A 36 -16.67 1.05 10.83
CA LYS A 36 -15.76 0.05 11.44
C LYS A 36 -14.29 0.50 11.62
N LEU A 37 -13.95 1.76 11.33
CA LEU A 37 -12.66 2.37 11.68
C LEU A 37 -12.79 3.55 12.65
N GLU A 38 -13.95 3.74 13.26
CA GLU A 38 -14.15 4.70 14.36
C GLU A 38 -13.34 4.30 15.60
N ASP A 39 -13.26 2.98 15.87
CA ASP A 39 -12.41 2.38 16.88
C ASP A 39 -11.43 1.40 16.22
N LEU A 40 -10.28 1.92 15.80
CA LEU A 40 -9.24 1.14 15.15
C LEU A 40 -8.74 -0.04 15.98
N LYS A 41 -8.62 0.13 17.30
CA LYS A 41 -8.15 -0.93 18.19
C LYS A 41 -9.09 -2.14 18.17
N LYS A 42 -10.39 -1.88 18.24
CA LYS A 42 -11.43 -2.91 18.18
C LYS A 42 -11.44 -3.63 16.83
N THR A 43 -11.22 -2.91 15.73
CA THR A 43 -11.19 -3.46 14.38
C THR A 43 -9.92 -4.26 14.11
N ILE A 44 -8.75 -3.74 14.51
CA ILE A 44 -7.44 -4.37 14.20
C ILE A 44 -7.22 -5.64 15.02
N ALA A 45 -7.55 -5.62 16.31
CA ALA A 45 -7.20 -6.69 17.24
C ALA A 45 -7.63 -8.11 16.79
N PRO A 46 -8.85 -8.36 16.29
CA PRO A 46 -9.23 -9.68 15.80
C PRO A 46 -8.60 -10.04 14.45
N LEU A 47 -8.23 -9.06 13.62
CA LEU A 47 -7.80 -9.27 12.23
C LEU A 47 -6.28 -9.40 12.09
N ALA A 48 -5.49 -8.73 12.95
CA ALA A 48 -4.04 -8.66 12.83
C ALA A 48 -3.34 -10.03 12.79
N LYS A 49 -3.88 -11.03 13.48
CA LYS A 49 -3.32 -12.40 13.51
C LYS A 49 -3.58 -13.20 12.22
N HIS A 50 -4.38 -12.69 11.31
CA HIS A 50 -4.77 -13.35 10.07
C HIS A 50 -4.17 -12.69 8.82
N CYS A 51 -3.28 -11.71 8.97
CA CYS A 51 -2.58 -11.07 7.87
C CYS A 51 -1.07 -11.20 8.03
N ASP A 52 -0.36 -11.16 6.91
CA ASP A 52 1.11 -11.20 6.88
C ASP A 52 1.71 -9.84 7.27
N SER A 53 0.99 -8.76 7.00
CA SER A 53 1.42 -7.40 7.36
C SER A 53 0.25 -6.44 7.49
N LEU A 54 0.50 -5.33 8.21
CA LEU A 54 -0.49 -4.30 8.50
C LEU A 54 -0.05 -2.97 7.87
N MET A 55 -0.85 -2.44 6.93
CA MET A 55 -0.63 -1.09 6.39
C MET A 55 -1.40 -0.06 7.21
N ILE A 56 -0.68 0.85 7.86
CA ILE A 56 -1.23 1.74 8.89
C ILE A 56 -0.49 3.08 8.93
N THR A 57 -1.14 4.12 9.46
CA THR A 57 -0.51 5.43 9.73
C THR A 57 0.22 5.45 11.07
N ARG A 58 1.16 6.39 11.23
CA ARG A 58 1.93 6.58 12.47
C ARG A 58 1.05 6.80 13.71
N GLY A 59 0.03 7.64 13.59
CA GLY A 59 -0.90 7.94 14.69
C GLY A 59 -1.69 6.70 15.10
N ALA A 60 -2.30 6.02 14.14
CA ALA A 60 -3.07 4.81 14.35
C ALA A 60 -2.23 3.66 14.95
N LEU A 61 -1.00 3.48 14.46
CA LEU A 61 -0.07 2.48 15.01
C LEU A 61 0.18 2.69 16.51
N ARG A 62 0.48 3.92 16.91
CA ARG A 62 0.80 4.26 18.30
C ARG A 62 -0.39 4.13 19.26
N THR A 63 -1.59 4.36 18.77
CA THR A 63 -2.80 4.41 19.63
C THR A 63 -3.62 3.14 19.60
N SER A 64 -3.49 2.31 18.56
CA SER A 64 -4.48 1.27 18.29
C SER A 64 -3.91 -0.13 18.10
N VAL A 65 -2.59 -0.27 17.92
CA VAL A 65 -1.93 -1.58 17.80
C VAL A 65 -1.22 -1.93 19.10
N ASN A 66 -1.49 -3.13 19.62
CA ASN A 66 -0.74 -3.63 20.78
C ASN A 66 0.72 -3.94 20.32
N PRO A 67 1.74 -3.36 20.98
CA PRO A 67 3.14 -3.60 20.65
C PRO A 67 3.59 -5.06 20.80
N ASP A 68 2.85 -5.85 21.54
CA ASP A 68 3.12 -7.30 21.69
C ASP A 68 2.69 -8.12 20.47
N TYR A 69 1.97 -7.53 19.51
CA TYR A 69 1.60 -8.23 18.28
C TYR A 69 2.80 -8.31 17.32
N PRO A 70 3.22 -9.49 16.92
CA PRO A 70 4.37 -9.70 16.04
C PRO A 70 4.05 -9.42 14.57
N VAL A 71 3.03 -8.61 14.26
CA VAL A 71 2.63 -8.31 12.87
C VAL A 71 3.61 -7.32 12.23
N PRO A 72 4.19 -7.64 11.07
CA PRO A 72 5.00 -6.72 10.30
C PRO A 72 4.21 -5.47 9.89
N VAL A 73 4.81 -4.28 10.03
CA VAL A 73 4.16 -3.01 9.75
C VAL A 73 4.70 -2.41 8.46
N VAL A 74 3.79 -2.04 7.55
CA VAL A 74 4.03 -1.17 6.40
C VAL A 74 3.48 0.21 6.74
N LEU A 75 4.35 1.15 7.03
CA LEU A 75 3.97 2.46 7.54
C LEU A 75 3.63 3.42 6.40
N ARG A 76 2.39 3.96 6.39
CA ARG A 76 2.03 5.09 5.52
C ARG A 76 2.84 6.32 5.93
N VAL A 77 3.67 6.84 5.01
CA VAL A 77 4.54 8.01 5.25
C VAL A 77 4.15 9.23 4.44
N SER A 78 3.19 9.12 3.53
CA SER A 78 2.64 10.26 2.78
C SER A 78 1.22 10.62 3.21
N GLY A 79 0.82 11.85 2.96
CA GLY A 79 -0.49 12.41 3.22
C GLY A 79 -0.47 13.90 2.98
N GLY A 80 -1.59 14.60 3.22
CA GLY A 80 -1.65 16.06 3.06
C GLY A 80 -3.06 16.59 2.90
N THR A 81 -3.94 15.84 2.26
CA THR A 81 -5.32 16.26 2.00
C THR A 81 -6.33 15.23 2.48
N SER A 82 -7.58 15.69 2.61
CA SER A 82 -8.71 14.82 2.98
C SER A 82 -9.79 14.85 1.90
N ILE A 83 -10.79 13.99 2.04
CA ILE A 83 -11.92 13.89 1.09
C ILE A 83 -12.75 15.17 0.94
N ILE A 84 -12.62 16.13 1.86
CA ILE A 84 -13.24 17.45 1.76
C ILE A 84 -12.32 18.48 1.10
N GLY A 85 -11.07 18.14 0.87
CA GLY A 85 -10.13 18.94 0.10
C GLY A 85 -10.42 18.88 -1.41
N GLU A 86 -9.88 19.81 -2.17
CA GLU A 86 -10.12 19.92 -3.62
C GLU A 86 -9.50 18.74 -4.39
N ASP A 87 -8.30 18.31 -4.01
CA ASP A 87 -7.54 17.30 -4.73
C ASP A 87 -6.77 16.37 -3.78
N LEU A 88 -7.17 15.09 -3.75
CA LEU A 88 -6.52 14.06 -2.95
C LEU A 88 -5.11 13.71 -3.44
N SER A 89 -4.72 14.12 -4.65
CA SER A 89 -3.37 13.87 -5.17
C SER A 89 -2.32 14.82 -4.60
N GLN A 90 -2.74 15.87 -3.86
CA GLN A 90 -1.83 16.78 -3.17
C GLN A 90 -1.31 16.15 -1.87
N GLU A 91 -0.38 15.23 -2.01
CA GLU A 91 0.30 14.57 -0.89
C GLU A 91 1.79 14.90 -0.85
N ASP A 92 2.36 14.92 0.35
CA ASP A 92 3.78 15.03 0.62
C ASP A 92 4.22 14.05 1.69
N ILE A 93 5.53 13.93 1.94
CA ILE A 93 6.07 13.08 3.01
C ILE A 93 5.78 13.73 4.36
N THR A 94 5.06 13.00 5.20
CA THR A 94 4.61 13.45 6.54
C THR A 94 5.31 12.72 7.68
N VAL A 95 6.06 11.64 7.36
CA VAL A 95 6.79 10.82 8.33
C VAL A 95 8.19 10.55 7.81
N SER A 96 9.22 10.85 8.60
CA SER A 96 10.62 10.60 8.25
C SER A 96 10.99 9.13 8.37
N ILE A 97 12.04 8.71 7.67
CA ILE A 97 12.62 7.36 7.83
C ILE A 97 13.15 7.14 9.26
N LYS A 98 13.66 8.17 9.93
CA LYS A 98 14.06 8.09 11.35
C LYS A 98 12.90 7.72 12.27
N ASP A 99 11.70 8.24 12.01
CA ASP A 99 10.48 7.83 12.73
C ASP A 99 10.10 6.38 12.41
N ALA A 100 10.18 5.97 11.14
CA ALA A 100 9.92 4.60 10.72
C ALA A 100 10.85 3.60 11.43
N ILE A 101 12.14 3.93 11.55
CA ILE A 101 13.13 3.13 12.29
C ILE A 101 12.73 3.00 13.77
N ARG A 102 12.40 4.11 14.43
CA ARG A 102 11.98 4.09 15.86
C ARG A 102 10.71 3.29 16.09
N LEU A 103 9.83 3.21 15.09
CA LEU A 103 8.61 2.40 15.13
C LEU A 103 8.85 0.94 14.72
N ASN A 104 10.09 0.56 14.41
CA ASN A 104 10.49 -0.78 14.03
C ASN A 104 9.66 -1.36 12.85
N VAL A 105 9.38 -0.53 11.85
CA VAL A 105 8.55 -0.95 10.72
C VAL A 105 9.30 -1.85 9.74
N SER A 106 8.56 -2.70 9.02
CA SER A 106 9.11 -3.60 8.02
C SER A 106 9.20 -2.95 6.63
N ALA A 107 8.40 -1.93 6.35
CA ALA A 107 8.46 -1.12 5.13
C ALA A 107 7.77 0.22 5.34
N VAL A 108 7.98 1.13 4.40
CA VAL A 108 7.22 2.37 4.29
C VAL A 108 6.40 2.39 3.01
N ALA A 109 5.27 3.11 3.03
CA ALA A 109 4.39 3.23 1.88
C ALA A 109 4.02 4.68 1.61
N MET A 110 4.01 5.08 0.33
CA MET A 110 3.53 6.37 -0.11
C MET A 110 2.67 6.28 -1.37
N SER A 111 1.80 7.26 -1.58
CA SER A 111 1.01 7.37 -2.81
C SER A 111 1.82 8.04 -3.93
N VAL A 112 1.60 7.56 -5.15
CA VAL A 112 2.10 8.16 -6.39
C VAL A 112 0.91 8.36 -7.33
N PHE A 113 0.70 9.59 -7.78
CA PHE A 113 -0.46 9.97 -8.56
C PHE A 113 -0.08 10.32 -10.00
N VAL A 114 0.26 9.30 -10.78
CA VAL A 114 0.61 9.46 -12.20
C VAL A 114 -0.56 10.06 -12.98
N GLY A 115 -0.30 11.09 -13.79
CA GLY A 115 -1.32 11.80 -14.57
C GLY A 115 -2.20 12.77 -13.78
N SER A 116 -1.90 13.04 -12.51
CA SER A 116 -2.59 14.08 -11.73
C SER A 116 -1.87 15.42 -11.80
N LYS A 117 -2.51 16.46 -11.28
CA LYS A 117 -1.89 17.81 -11.13
C LYS A 117 -0.59 17.75 -10.30
N TYR A 118 -0.46 16.82 -9.36
CA TYR A 118 0.69 16.68 -8.46
C TYR A 118 1.59 15.50 -8.81
N GLU A 119 1.52 15.01 -10.05
CA GLU A 119 2.35 13.90 -10.55
C GLU A 119 3.83 14.13 -10.28
N TYR A 120 4.38 15.25 -10.71
CA TYR A 120 5.78 15.60 -10.52
C TYR A 120 6.20 15.51 -9.05
N GLN A 121 5.41 16.11 -8.16
CA GLN A 121 5.72 16.14 -6.73
C GLN A 121 5.77 14.74 -6.13
N THR A 122 4.78 13.90 -6.46
CA THR A 122 4.69 12.54 -5.88
C THR A 122 5.75 11.60 -6.44
N ILE A 123 6.13 11.74 -7.71
CA ILE A 123 7.22 10.95 -8.31
C ILE A 123 8.57 11.36 -7.71
N VAL A 124 8.85 12.66 -7.59
CA VAL A 124 10.10 13.16 -6.98
C VAL A 124 10.20 12.76 -5.51
N ASN A 125 9.08 12.83 -4.78
CA ASN A 125 9.03 12.38 -3.39
C ASN A 125 9.32 10.88 -3.26
N LEU A 126 8.83 10.05 -4.20
CA LEU A 126 9.16 8.62 -4.22
C LEU A 126 10.67 8.39 -4.35
N GLY A 127 11.33 9.06 -5.31
CA GLY A 127 12.78 8.92 -5.48
C GLY A 127 13.56 9.36 -4.24
N LYS A 128 13.18 10.48 -3.61
CA LYS A 128 13.79 10.95 -2.35
C LYS A 128 13.58 9.95 -1.21
N LEU A 129 12.37 9.43 -1.06
CA LEU A 129 12.04 8.45 -0.03
C LEU A 129 12.83 7.14 -0.22
N VAL A 130 12.95 6.67 -1.46
CA VAL A 130 13.75 5.48 -1.79
C VAL A 130 15.20 5.67 -1.40
N ASN A 131 15.82 6.79 -1.79
CA ASN A 131 17.21 7.09 -1.45
C ASN A 131 17.45 7.05 0.08
N GLU A 132 16.58 7.73 0.86
CA GLU A 132 16.71 7.74 2.32
C GLU A 132 16.43 6.36 2.94
N ALA A 133 15.41 5.63 2.45
CA ALA A 133 15.02 4.34 2.97
C ALA A 133 16.06 3.25 2.73
N GLU A 134 16.73 3.26 1.56
CA GLU A 134 17.78 2.31 1.21
C GLU A 134 19.01 2.42 2.11
N GLU A 135 19.37 3.62 2.60
CA GLU A 135 20.45 3.80 3.58
C GLU A 135 20.26 2.92 4.83
N TYR A 136 19.02 2.60 5.18
CA TYR A 136 18.65 1.81 6.34
C TYR A 136 18.08 0.43 5.99
N GLY A 137 18.13 0.05 4.72
CA GLY A 137 17.58 -1.22 4.24
C GLY A 137 16.06 -1.35 4.47
N ILE A 138 15.30 -0.26 4.36
CA ILE A 138 13.84 -0.25 4.53
C ILE A 138 13.19 -0.29 3.14
N PRO A 139 12.37 -1.31 2.81
CA PRO A 139 11.65 -1.37 1.55
C PRO A 139 10.64 -0.23 1.43
N VAL A 140 10.47 0.27 0.20
CA VAL A 140 9.45 1.26 -0.15
C VAL A 140 8.37 0.60 -1.00
N LEU A 141 7.12 0.71 -0.57
CA LEU A 141 5.93 0.33 -1.30
C LEU A 141 5.31 1.58 -1.92
N ALA A 142 5.27 1.64 -3.25
CA ALA A 142 4.57 2.70 -3.97
C ALA A 142 3.11 2.31 -4.20
N VAL A 143 2.17 3.14 -3.74
CA VAL A 143 0.74 2.99 -4.00
C VAL A 143 0.40 3.85 -5.21
N THR A 144 0.14 3.24 -6.36
CA THR A 144 -0.32 3.98 -7.55
C THR A 144 -1.79 4.32 -7.37
N ALA A 145 -2.03 5.54 -6.92
CA ALA A 145 -3.37 6.07 -6.76
C ALA A 145 -3.85 6.73 -8.05
N VAL A 146 -5.13 6.55 -8.36
CA VAL A 146 -5.74 7.14 -9.56
C VAL A 146 -6.33 8.49 -9.18
N GLY A 147 -5.84 9.57 -9.80
CA GLY A 147 -6.44 10.89 -9.70
C GLY A 147 -7.85 10.92 -10.31
N LYS A 148 -8.69 11.90 -9.91
CA LYS A 148 -10.04 12.08 -10.45
C LYS A 148 -10.06 12.33 -11.97
N GLU A 149 -8.97 12.89 -12.49
CA GLU A 149 -8.81 13.28 -13.89
C GLU A 149 -8.58 12.08 -14.83
N ILE A 150 -8.17 10.93 -14.30
CA ILE A 150 -7.92 9.72 -15.09
C ILE A 150 -9.09 8.78 -14.89
N GLY A 151 -10.06 8.86 -15.80
CA GLY A 151 -11.32 8.12 -15.72
C GLY A 151 -11.23 6.60 -15.90
N THR A 152 -10.09 6.05 -16.32
CA THR A 152 -9.99 4.62 -16.65
C THR A 152 -8.81 3.95 -15.96
N LYS A 153 -9.12 2.94 -15.15
CA LYS A 153 -8.15 1.98 -14.59
C LYS A 153 -7.90 0.87 -15.61
N ASP A 154 -7.43 1.23 -16.81
CA ASP A 154 -7.09 0.25 -17.82
C ASP A 154 -5.65 -0.27 -17.70
N ALA A 155 -5.35 -1.37 -18.40
CA ALA A 155 -4.04 -2.00 -18.33
C ALA A 155 -2.90 -1.09 -18.82
N ARG A 156 -3.14 -0.20 -19.77
CA ARG A 156 -2.15 0.73 -20.31
C ARG A 156 -1.73 1.75 -19.26
N TYR A 157 -2.73 2.38 -18.62
CA TYR A 157 -2.48 3.36 -17.57
C TYR A 157 -1.81 2.73 -16.35
N LEU A 158 -2.32 1.58 -15.87
CA LEU A 158 -1.74 0.89 -14.72
C LEU A 158 -0.33 0.37 -15.01
N SER A 159 -0.04 -0.06 -16.23
CA SER A 159 1.32 -0.43 -16.66
C SER A 159 2.27 0.77 -16.57
N LEU A 160 1.83 1.94 -17.07
CA LEU A 160 2.62 3.17 -16.97
C LEU A 160 2.90 3.53 -15.51
N ALA A 161 1.87 3.58 -14.68
CA ALA A 161 2.01 3.97 -13.27
C ALA A 161 2.89 3.01 -12.47
N CYS A 162 2.70 1.69 -12.64
CA CYS A 162 3.52 0.67 -11.97
C CYS A 162 4.97 0.72 -12.44
N ARG A 163 5.18 0.87 -13.75
CA ARG A 163 6.54 0.97 -14.30
C ARG A 163 7.25 2.23 -13.84
N THR A 164 6.59 3.38 -13.86
CA THR A 164 7.15 4.65 -13.35
C THR A 164 7.57 4.50 -11.89
N ALA A 165 6.73 3.94 -11.04
CA ALA A 165 7.07 3.73 -9.64
C ALA A 165 8.27 2.79 -9.45
N ALA A 166 8.33 1.69 -10.20
CA ALA A 166 9.43 0.74 -10.14
C ALA A 166 10.76 1.35 -10.63
N GLU A 167 10.74 2.15 -11.69
CA GLU A 167 11.93 2.86 -12.22
C GLU A 167 12.46 3.94 -11.25
N GLN A 168 11.60 4.47 -10.37
CA GLN A 168 12.03 5.35 -9.28
C GLN A 168 12.56 4.58 -8.06
N GLY A 169 12.66 3.26 -8.13
CA GLY A 169 13.27 2.42 -7.09
C GLY A 169 12.28 1.83 -6.08
N ALA A 170 10.97 1.92 -6.29
CA ALA A 170 10.02 1.22 -5.43
C ALA A 170 10.30 -0.29 -5.41
N HIS A 171 10.26 -0.91 -4.25
CA HIS A 171 10.54 -2.34 -4.05
C HIS A 171 9.29 -3.22 -4.21
N ILE A 172 8.12 -2.62 -3.98
CA ILE A 172 6.80 -3.22 -4.17
C ILE A 172 5.89 -2.15 -4.76
N VAL A 173 4.98 -2.53 -5.65
CA VAL A 173 3.93 -1.63 -6.13
C VAL A 173 2.58 -2.16 -5.73
N LYS A 174 1.75 -1.30 -5.14
CA LYS A 174 0.33 -1.54 -4.91
C LYS A 174 -0.47 -0.82 -5.98
N THR A 175 -1.33 -1.55 -6.70
CA THR A 175 -2.18 -0.98 -7.75
C THR A 175 -3.56 -1.63 -7.77
N TYR A 176 -4.42 -1.20 -8.70
CA TYR A 176 -5.74 -1.79 -8.88
C TYR A 176 -5.70 -2.96 -9.86
N PHE A 177 -6.64 -3.88 -9.72
CA PHE A 177 -6.90 -4.91 -10.73
C PHE A 177 -7.71 -4.33 -11.90
N CYS A 178 -7.43 -4.79 -13.12
CA CYS A 178 -8.14 -4.41 -14.32
C CYS A 178 -8.20 -5.59 -15.32
N GLU A 179 -8.95 -5.44 -16.39
CA GLU A 179 -8.89 -6.37 -17.52
C GLU A 179 -7.48 -6.40 -18.12
N ASN A 180 -7.02 -7.57 -18.57
CA ASN A 180 -5.66 -7.82 -19.10
C ASN A 180 -4.54 -7.47 -18.10
N PHE A 181 -4.74 -7.75 -16.81
CA PHE A 181 -3.82 -7.41 -15.75
C PHE A 181 -2.44 -8.07 -15.88
N GLU A 182 -2.33 -9.20 -16.58
CA GLU A 182 -1.07 -9.85 -16.91
C GLU A 182 -0.09 -8.94 -17.69
N LYS A 183 -0.62 -7.96 -18.44
CA LYS A 183 0.20 -6.94 -19.12
C LYS A 183 0.81 -5.97 -18.12
N VAL A 184 0.06 -5.61 -17.08
CA VAL A 184 0.54 -4.75 -15.99
C VAL A 184 1.67 -5.46 -15.24
N VAL A 185 1.45 -6.71 -14.86
CA VAL A 185 2.46 -7.51 -14.16
C VAL A 185 3.72 -7.66 -15.02
N LYS A 186 3.59 -8.01 -16.30
CA LYS A 186 4.73 -8.16 -17.22
C LYS A 186 5.53 -6.88 -17.41
N SER A 187 4.89 -5.72 -17.30
CA SER A 187 5.53 -4.42 -17.50
C SER A 187 6.25 -3.89 -16.26
N CYS A 188 5.99 -4.46 -15.08
CA CYS A 188 6.54 -4.00 -13.80
C CYS A 188 7.62 -4.98 -13.30
N PRO A 189 8.88 -4.54 -13.12
CA PRO A 189 9.99 -5.41 -12.73
C PRO A 189 10.02 -5.77 -11.23
N VAL A 190 9.09 -5.23 -10.43
CA VAL A 190 8.98 -5.50 -8.99
C VAL A 190 7.66 -6.16 -8.65
N PRO A 191 7.53 -6.85 -7.50
CA PRO A 191 6.27 -7.49 -7.08
C PRO A 191 5.10 -6.52 -7.04
N ILE A 192 3.94 -6.97 -7.55
CA ILE A 192 2.69 -6.19 -7.50
C ILE A 192 1.73 -6.81 -6.50
N ILE A 193 1.19 -5.97 -5.62
CA ILE A 193 0.09 -6.26 -4.68
C ILE A 193 -1.13 -5.48 -5.13
N ILE A 194 -2.33 -6.08 -5.14
CA ILE A 194 -3.53 -5.38 -5.57
C ILE A 194 -4.29 -4.73 -4.41
N ALA A 195 -4.85 -3.55 -4.69
CA ALA A 195 -5.77 -2.85 -3.80
C ALA A 195 -7.20 -3.38 -3.95
N GLY A 196 -7.92 -3.53 -2.83
CA GLY A 196 -9.31 -3.99 -2.84
C GLY A 196 -10.33 -2.96 -3.33
N GLY A 197 -9.99 -1.67 -3.33
CA GLY A 197 -10.91 -0.61 -3.73
C GLY A 197 -12.04 -0.35 -2.73
N LYS A 198 -13.23 -0.01 -3.24
CA LYS A 198 -14.45 0.13 -2.41
C LYS A 198 -14.93 -1.24 -1.95
N LYS A 199 -15.78 -1.27 -0.90
CA LYS A 199 -16.49 -2.50 -0.47
C LYS A 199 -17.30 -3.06 -1.65
N ILE A 200 -17.15 -4.35 -1.88
CA ILE A 200 -17.91 -5.18 -2.82
C ILE A 200 -18.39 -6.45 -2.10
N PRO A 201 -19.30 -7.23 -2.66
CA PRO A 201 -19.70 -8.53 -2.09
C PRO A 201 -18.48 -9.44 -1.85
N GLU A 202 -18.46 -10.21 -0.78
CA GLU A 202 -17.32 -11.07 -0.41
C GLU A 202 -16.92 -12.03 -1.53
N LYS A 203 -17.88 -12.66 -2.17
CA LYS A 203 -17.62 -13.54 -3.32
C LYS A 203 -16.86 -12.83 -4.44
N ASP A 204 -17.18 -11.57 -4.71
CA ASP A 204 -16.53 -10.77 -5.74
C ASP A 204 -15.13 -10.34 -5.30
N ALA A 205 -14.94 -10.03 -4.01
CA ALA A 205 -13.62 -9.74 -3.44
C ALA A 205 -12.68 -10.96 -3.50
N LEU A 206 -13.20 -12.15 -3.20
CA LEU A 206 -12.45 -13.42 -3.34
C LEU A 206 -12.14 -13.73 -4.79
N LYS A 207 -13.11 -13.54 -5.71
CA LYS A 207 -12.88 -13.71 -7.14
C LYS A 207 -11.84 -12.74 -7.68
N LEU A 208 -11.91 -11.46 -7.31
CA LEU A 208 -10.92 -10.43 -7.69
C LEU A 208 -9.52 -10.83 -7.21
N THR A 209 -9.41 -11.32 -5.98
CA THR A 209 -8.14 -11.82 -5.42
C THR A 209 -7.61 -13.00 -6.23
N TYR A 210 -8.44 -13.98 -6.50
CA TYR A 210 -8.06 -15.16 -7.30
C TYR A 210 -7.59 -14.77 -8.71
N ASP A 211 -8.34 -13.93 -9.41
CA ASP A 211 -8.03 -13.50 -10.77
C ASP A 211 -6.72 -12.70 -10.81
N ALA A 212 -6.49 -11.83 -9.83
CA ALA A 212 -5.25 -11.05 -9.71
C ALA A 212 -4.02 -11.93 -9.46
N LEU A 213 -4.13 -12.91 -8.55
CA LEU A 213 -3.04 -13.86 -8.28
C LEU A 213 -2.76 -14.74 -9.50
N LYS A 214 -3.80 -15.18 -10.22
CA LYS A 214 -3.67 -15.94 -11.46
C LYS A 214 -2.99 -15.11 -12.56
N ALA A 215 -3.23 -13.80 -12.60
CA ALA A 215 -2.59 -12.88 -13.56
C ALA A 215 -1.15 -12.48 -13.14
N GLY A 216 -0.66 -12.93 -11.98
CA GLY A 216 0.73 -12.77 -11.55
C GLY A 216 0.95 -11.76 -10.42
N ALA A 217 -0.09 -11.19 -9.80
CA ALA A 217 0.08 -10.46 -8.54
C ALA A 217 0.60 -11.39 -7.44
N VAL A 218 1.42 -10.88 -6.54
CA VAL A 218 1.94 -11.65 -5.40
C VAL A 218 1.02 -11.63 -4.20
N GLY A 219 0.02 -10.73 -4.15
CA GLY A 219 -0.87 -10.65 -3.02
C GLY A 219 -1.89 -9.53 -3.11
N VAL A 220 -2.52 -9.28 -1.98
CA VAL A 220 -3.54 -8.24 -1.82
C VAL A 220 -3.20 -7.35 -0.63
N ASP A 221 -3.52 -6.06 -0.73
CA ASP A 221 -3.56 -5.11 0.37
C ASP A 221 -4.96 -4.52 0.42
N MET A 222 -5.83 -5.15 1.22
CA MET A 222 -7.24 -4.84 1.30
C MET A 222 -7.62 -4.26 2.66
N GLY A 223 -8.53 -3.33 2.64
CA GLY A 223 -9.12 -2.71 3.83
C GLY A 223 -10.61 -3.01 3.91
N ARG A 224 -11.43 -2.18 3.29
CA ARG A 224 -12.89 -2.24 3.33
C ARG A 224 -13.50 -3.60 2.98
N ASN A 225 -12.89 -4.35 2.09
CA ASN A 225 -13.33 -5.70 1.74
C ASN A 225 -13.00 -6.76 2.82
N ILE A 226 -12.24 -6.38 3.86
CA ILE A 226 -11.96 -7.23 5.03
C ILE A 226 -12.74 -6.70 6.23
N TRP A 227 -12.42 -5.49 6.71
CA TRP A 227 -12.98 -5.00 7.98
C TRP A 227 -14.42 -4.47 7.89
N GLN A 228 -14.99 -4.26 6.70
CA GLN A 228 -16.43 -4.01 6.51
C GLN A 228 -17.21 -5.28 6.13
N SER A 229 -16.58 -6.45 6.11
CA SER A 229 -17.30 -7.72 5.99
C SER A 229 -18.10 -8.04 7.25
N ASP A 230 -19.21 -8.76 7.10
CA ASP A 230 -20.13 -9.15 8.18
C ASP A 230 -19.52 -10.23 9.06
#